data_46e8ae323cd7dc81946055e8a8b5cc6f
#
_entry.id   46e8ae323cd7dc81946055e8a8b5cc6f
#
_cell.length_a   1.000
_cell.length_b   1.000
_cell.length_c   1.000
_cell.angle_alpha   90.00
_cell.angle_beta   90.00
_cell.angle_gamma   90.00
#
_symmetry.space_group_name_H-M   'P 1'
#
loop_
_entity.id
_entity.type
_entity.pdbx_description
1 polymer ?
#
loop_
_entity_poly.entity_id
_entity_poly.type
_entity_poly.pdbx_seq_one_letter_code
_entity_poly.pdbx_strand_id
1 'polypeptide(L)'
;MPVIETRVGTGAGQQEKRAAYGALIQTLRERHARVLGGGGEKLQARHRERGKIPVRERIDLLVDPLSPFLELSPLAAWELYGNEVPAAGIVTGIGVVAGTPCMIIANDATVKGGSFFHETVK
;
A
#
# COMPACT_ATOMS: atom_id res chain seq x y z
N MET A 1 37.79 -11.18 11.26
CA MET A 1 37.13 -10.64 10.06
C MET A 1 37.58 -9.19 9.87
N PRO A 2 38.07 -8.79 8.71
CA PRO A 2 38.34 -7.38 8.49
C PRO A 2 37.05 -6.56 8.52
N VAL A 3 37.03 -5.49 9.29
CA VAL A 3 35.94 -4.53 9.30
C VAL A 3 36.09 -3.65 8.07
N ILE A 4 35.09 -3.61 7.23
CA ILE A 4 35.07 -2.71 6.07
C ILE A 4 34.79 -1.28 6.60
N GLU A 5 35.81 -0.44 6.55
CA GLU A 5 35.64 0.98 6.88
C GLU A 5 34.83 1.69 5.81
N THR A 6 33.65 2.20 6.18
CA THR A 6 32.86 3.02 5.27
C THR A 6 33.32 4.48 5.36
N ARG A 7 33.79 5.04 4.26
CA ARG A 7 34.09 6.47 4.12
C ARG A 7 32.83 7.23 3.67
N VAL A 8 31.79 7.20 4.47
CA VAL A 8 30.61 8.04 4.19
C VAL A 8 30.96 9.47 4.62
N GLY A 9 31.23 10.33 3.64
CA GLY A 9 31.53 11.73 3.91
C GLY A 9 30.32 12.47 4.52
N THR A 10 30.56 13.37 5.45
CA THR A 10 29.54 14.20 6.11
C THR A 10 29.45 15.62 5.55
N GLY A 11 30.00 15.86 4.34
CA GLY A 11 30.08 17.18 3.71
C GLY A 11 28.71 17.77 3.27
N ALA A 12 28.70 19.06 2.96
CA ALA A 12 27.50 19.82 2.54
C ALA A 12 26.74 19.17 1.38
N GLY A 13 27.44 18.59 0.39
CA GLY A 13 26.79 17.87 -0.72
C GLY A 13 26.03 16.61 -0.31
N GLN A 14 26.36 16.00 0.83
CA GLN A 14 25.58 14.87 1.37
C GLN A 14 24.32 15.32 2.08
N GLN A 15 24.35 16.47 2.76
CA GLN A 15 23.17 17.05 3.37
C GLN A 15 22.13 17.44 2.32
N GLU A 16 22.58 18.00 1.20
CA GLU A 16 21.70 18.33 0.07
C GLU A 16 21.05 17.06 -0.55
N LYS A 17 21.85 16.03 -0.82
CA LYS A 17 21.33 14.73 -1.30
C LYS A 17 20.35 14.09 -0.32
N ARG A 18 20.65 14.17 0.98
CA ARG A 18 19.77 13.63 2.04
C ARG A 18 18.45 14.39 2.10
N ALA A 19 18.48 15.72 1.96
CA ALA A 19 17.28 16.55 1.93
C ALA A 19 16.42 16.24 0.69
N ALA A 20 17.03 16.17 -0.49
CA ALA A 20 16.35 15.83 -1.72
C ALA A 20 15.72 14.42 -1.65
N TYR A 21 16.45 13.43 -1.15
CA TYR A 21 15.95 12.08 -0.98
C TYR A 21 14.85 12.00 0.09
N GLY A 22 15.00 12.77 1.16
CA GLY A 22 13.96 12.89 2.20
C GLY A 22 12.64 13.42 1.65
N ALA A 23 12.67 14.39 0.75
CA ALA A 23 11.49 14.93 0.09
C ALA A 23 10.78 13.87 -0.78
N LEU A 24 11.54 13.05 -1.52
CA LEU A 24 10.98 11.94 -2.31
C LEU A 24 10.31 10.88 -1.41
N ILE A 25 10.95 10.52 -0.30
CA ILE A 25 10.39 9.58 0.68
C ILE A 25 9.11 10.15 1.29
N GLN A 26 9.08 11.43 1.61
CA GLN A 26 7.91 12.09 2.15
C GLN A 26 6.74 12.04 1.16
N THR A 27 6.98 12.37 -0.10
CA THR A 27 5.99 12.26 -1.18
C THR A 27 5.45 10.84 -1.29
N LEU A 28 6.32 9.84 -1.26
CA LEU A 28 5.92 8.43 -1.30
C LEU A 28 5.01 8.06 -0.12
N ARG A 29 5.36 8.48 1.09
CA ARG A 29 4.57 8.23 2.30
C ARG A 29 3.18 8.86 2.23
N GLU A 30 3.08 10.08 1.73
CA GLU A 30 1.80 10.78 1.54
C GLU A 30 0.91 10.06 0.51
N ARG A 31 1.50 9.61 -0.60
CA ARG A 31 0.79 8.81 -1.60
C ARG A 31 0.30 7.49 -1.02
N HIS A 32 1.14 6.78 -0.28
CA HIS A 32 0.76 5.55 0.43
C HIS A 32 -0.37 5.79 1.43
N ALA A 33 -0.27 6.82 2.27
CA ALA A 33 -1.32 7.14 3.24
C ALA A 33 -2.67 7.39 2.57
N ARG A 34 -2.68 8.08 1.42
CA ARG A 34 -3.89 8.30 0.64
C ARG A 34 -4.48 7.01 0.09
N VAL A 35 -3.65 6.13 -0.46
CA VAL A 35 -4.08 4.85 -1.02
C VAL A 35 -4.63 3.91 0.06
N LEU A 36 -4.03 3.89 1.25
CA LEU A 36 -4.49 3.08 2.39
C LEU A 36 -5.92 3.45 2.81
N GLY A 37 -6.37 4.66 2.55
CA GLY A 37 -7.75 5.10 2.79
C GLY A 37 -8.80 4.49 1.86
N GLY A 38 -8.39 3.76 0.82
CA GLY A 38 -9.32 3.16 -0.16
C GLY A 38 -10.28 4.17 -0.75
N GLY A 39 -11.57 3.88 -0.76
CA GLY A 39 -12.62 4.79 -1.23
C GLY A 39 -12.89 6.01 -0.34
N GLY A 40 -12.11 6.20 0.74
CA GLY A 40 -12.23 7.29 1.69
C GLY A 40 -13.13 6.97 2.89
N GLU A 41 -13.01 7.79 3.91
CA GLU A 41 -13.62 7.56 5.23
C GLU A 41 -15.14 7.34 5.16
N LYS A 42 -15.84 8.17 4.40
CA LYS A 42 -17.30 8.07 4.24
C LYS A 42 -17.75 6.73 3.64
N LEU A 43 -17.06 6.24 2.62
CA LEU A 43 -17.39 4.96 1.97
C LEU A 43 -16.98 3.78 2.85
N GLN A 44 -15.87 3.89 3.58
CA GLN A 44 -15.45 2.91 4.57
C GLN A 44 -16.47 2.79 5.71
N ALA A 45 -16.95 3.92 6.27
CA ALA A 45 -17.99 3.94 7.31
C ALA A 45 -19.28 3.27 6.81
N ARG A 46 -19.78 3.68 5.65
CA ARG A 46 -20.96 3.06 5.02
C ARG A 46 -20.79 1.55 4.78
N HIS A 47 -19.56 1.11 4.46
CA HIS A 47 -19.26 -0.30 4.27
C HIS A 47 -19.40 -1.09 5.57
N ARG A 48 -18.90 -0.52 6.69
CA ARG A 48 -19.05 -1.10 8.04
C ARG A 48 -20.50 -1.10 8.54
N GLU A 49 -21.27 -0.02 8.30
CA GLU A 49 -22.70 0.04 8.64
C GLU A 49 -23.51 -1.08 7.98
N ARG A 50 -23.06 -1.57 6.83
CA ARG A 50 -23.67 -2.72 6.14
C ARG A 50 -23.18 -4.08 6.63
N GLY A 51 -22.46 -4.12 7.76
CA GLY A 51 -21.92 -5.33 8.33
C GLY A 51 -20.73 -5.92 7.55
N LYS A 52 -20.07 -5.12 6.70
CA LYS A 52 -18.93 -5.57 5.88
C LYS A 52 -17.61 -5.08 6.46
N ILE A 53 -16.58 -5.90 6.33
CA ILE A 53 -15.23 -5.58 6.81
C ILE A 53 -14.45 -4.96 5.64
N PRO A 54 -13.76 -3.80 5.84
CA PRO A 54 -12.86 -3.22 4.86
C PRO A 54 -11.78 -4.19 4.39
N VAL A 55 -11.33 -4.03 3.13
CA VAL A 55 -10.46 -4.99 2.48
C VAL A 55 -9.16 -5.28 3.24
N ARG A 56 -8.51 -4.25 3.78
CA ARG A 56 -7.23 -4.42 4.51
C ARG A 56 -7.44 -5.14 5.85
N GLU A 57 -8.52 -4.82 6.56
CA GLU A 57 -8.89 -5.54 7.79
C GLU A 57 -9.23 -7.01 7.51
N ARG A 58 -9.85 -7.31 6.35
CA ARG A 58 -10.08 -8.72 5.95
C ARG A 58 -8.77 -9.47 5.69
N ILE A 59 -7.78 -8.78 5.10
CA ILE A 59 -6.45 -9.36 4.89
C ILE A 59 -5.77 -9.60 6.24
N ASP A 60 -5.81 -8.62 7.14
CA ASP A 60 -5.22 -8.74 8.48
C ASP A 60 -5.84 -9.89 9.31
N LEU A 61 -7.14 -10.14 9.11
CA LEU A 61 -7.84 -11.28 9.75
C LEU A 61 -7.55 -12.63 9.06
N LEU A 62 -7.11 -12.62 7.81
CA LEU A 62 -6.81 -13.82 7.04
C LEU A 62 -5.39 -14.33 7.27
N VAL A 63 -4.42 -13.43 7.36
CA VAL A 63 -3.01 -13.81 7.53
C VAL A 63 -2.72 -14.27 8.95
N ASP A 64 -1.73 -15.10 9.09
CA ASP A 64 -1.32 -15.62 10.39
C ASP A 64 -0.89 -14.47 11.32
N PRO A 65 -1.24 -14.52 12.62
CA PRO A 65 -0.84 -13.50 13.59
C PRO A 65 0.67 -13.27 13.58
N LEU A 66 1.07 -12.01 13.59
CA LEU A 66 2.48 -11.56 13.57
C LEU A 66 3.25 -11.92 12.28
N SER A 67 2.59 -12.46 11.25
CA SER A 67 3.22 -12.63 9.94
C SER A 67 3.14 -11.33 9.12
N PRO A 68 4.17 -11.03 8.31
CA PRO A 68 4.13 -9.85 7.45
C PRO A 68 3.19 -10.05 6.26
N PHE A 69 2.55 -8.98 5.82
CA PHE A 69 1.89 -8.90 4.52
C PHE A 69 2.69 -7.97 3.60
N LEU A 70 3.20 -8.50 2.50
CA LEU A 70 3.89 -7.73 1.48
C LEU A 70 2.89 -7.29 0.41
N GLU A 71 2.39 -6.07 0.52
CA GLU A 71 1.51 -5.49 -0.49
C GLU A 71 2.30 -5.16 -1.77
N LEU A 72 1.75 -5.56 -2.91
CA LEU A 72 2.32 -5.33 -4.24
C LEU A 72 1.57 -4.20 -4.93
N SER A 73 2.31 -3.35 -5.64
CA SER A 73 1.78 -2.25 -6.47
C SER A 73 0.72 -1.37 -5.79
N PRO A 74 0.92 -0.91 -4.54
CA PRO A 74 -0.09 -0.11 -3.83
C PRO A 74 -0.41 1.22 -4.54
N LEU A 75 0.48 1.74 -5.39
CA LEU A 75 0.28 2.94 -6.18
C LEU A 75 -0.25 2.66 -7.60
N ALA A 76 -0.76 1.46 -7.88
CA ALA A 76 -1.41 1.18 -9.16
C ALA A 76 -2.55 2.19 -9.42
N ALA A 77 -2.69 2.61 -10.66
CA ALA A 77 -3.62 3.65 -11.11
C ALA A 77 -3.38 5.05 -10.51
N TRP A 78 -2.23 5.31 -9.88
CA TRP A 78 -1.88 6.66 -9.43
C TRP A 78 -1.82 7.63 -10.63
N GLU A 79 -2.42 8.82 -10.47
CA GLU A 79 -2.59 9.84 -11.53
C GLU A 79 -3.51 9.42 -12.70
N LEU A 80 -4.17 8.27 -12.58
CA LEU A 80 -5.23 7.85 -13.49
C LEU A 80 -6.61 8.06 -12.86
N TYR A 81 -7.64 8.16 -13.70
CA TYR A 81 -9.03 8.30 -13.25
C TYR A 81 -9.26 9.42 -12.21
N GLY A 82 -8.51 10.53 -12.29
CA GLY A 82 -8.60 11.62 -11.32
C GLY A 82 -8.17 11.23 -9.89
N ASN A 83 -7.37 10.17 -9.73
CA ASN A 83 -7.01 9.57 -8.44
C ASN A 83 -8.21 9.05 -7.61
N GLU A 84 -9.31 8.71 -8.28
CA GLU A 84 -10.52 8.16 -7.63
C GLU A 84 -10.53 6.63 -7.52
N VAL A 85 -9.47 5.97 -8.02
CA VAL A 85 -9.33 4.50 -8.03
C VAL A 85 -8.00 4.09 -7.36
N PRO A 86 -7.83 4.34 -6.05
CA PRO A 86 -6.61 4.00 -5.34
C PRO A 86 -6.32 2.50 -5.42
N ALA A 87 -5.04 2.14 -5.58
CA ALA A 87 -4.57 0.77 -5.77
C ALA A 87 -5.34 0.01 -6.88
N ALA A 88 -5.78 0.72 -7.93
CA ALA A 88 -6.63 0.17 -8.99
C ALA A 88 -7.91 -0.56 -8.48
N GLY A 89 -8.39 -0.23 -7.27
CA GLY A 89 -9.56 -0.85 -6.64
C GLY A 89 -9.32 -2.27 -6.10
N ILE A 90 -8.06 -2.71 -6.03
CA ILE A 90 -7.70 -4.06 -5.60
C ILE A 90 -6.44 -4.03 -4.72
N VAL A 91 -6.42 -4.83 -3.66
CA VAL A 91 -5.22 -5.05 -2.84
C VAL A 91 -4.64 -6.41 -3.19
N THR A 92 -3.41 -6.43 -3.65
CA THR A 92 -2.67 -7.64 -3.97
C THR A 92 -1.42 -7.74 -3.13
N GLY A 93 -1.03 -8.94 -2.74
CA GLY A 93 0.16 -9.12 -1.93
C GLY A 93 0.46 -10.56 -1.58
N ILE A 94 1.55 -10.74 -0.87
CA ILE A 94 1.99 -12.04 -0.36
C ILE A 94 1.85 -12.03 1.16
N GLY A 95 1.12 -12.99 1.70
CA GLY A 95 0.95 -13.21 3.13
C GLY A 95 1.07 -14.68 3.48
N VAL A 96 1.17 -14.99 4.76
CA VAL A 96 1.21 -16.36 5.25
C VAL A 96 -0.17 -16.70 5.81
N VAL A 97 -0.76 -17.79 5.35
CA VAL A 97 -2.05 -18.31 5.82
C VAL A 97 -1.87 -19.76 6.23
N ALA A 98 -2.16 -20.08 7.49
CA ALA A 98 -1.96 -21.40 8.07
C ALA A 98 -0.54 -21.97 7.79
N GLY A 99 0.49 -21.15 7.99
CA GLY A 99 1.90 -21.50 7.78
C GLY A 99 2.33 -21.56 6.31
N THR A 100 1.45 -21.27 5.36
CA THR A 100 1.76 -21.37 3.93
C THR A 100 1.78 -19.99 3.28
N PRO A 101 2.86 -19.60 2.57
CA PRO A 101 2.88 -18.38 1.78
C PRO A 101 1.84 -18.43 0.65
N CYS A 102 0.97 -17.42 0.59
CA CYS A 102 -0.11 -17.33 -0.38
C CYS A 102 -0.07 -15.98 -1.11
N MET A 103 -0.41 -15.99 -2.39
CA MET A 103 -0.81 -14.78 -3.10
C MET A 103 -2.24 -14.44 -2.69
N ILE A 104 -2.43 -13.23 -2.18
CA ILE A 104 -3.74 -12.72 -1.77
C ILE A 104 -4.15 -11.63 -2.76
N ILE A 105 -5.35 -11.76 -3.29
CA ILE A 105 -5.97 -10.80 -4.20
C ILE A 105 -7.33 -10.44 -3.62
N ALA A 106 -7.51 -9.18 -3.24
CA ALA A 106 -8.71 -8.74 -2.53
C ALA A 106 -9.28 -7.46 -3.14
N ASN A 107 -10.50 -7.55 -3.65
CA ASN A 107 -11.20 -6.40 -4.21
C ASN A 107 -11.67 -5.44 -3.12
N ASP A 108 -11.45 -4.13 -3.31
CA ASP A 108 -11.93 -3.07 -2.43
C ASP A 108 -13.28 -2.53 -2.91
N ALA A 109 -14.37 -3.02 -2.31
CA ALA A 109 -15.71 -2.57 -2.63
C ALA A 109 -15.99 -1.10 -2.23
N THR A 110 -15.11 -0.44 -1.47
CA THR A 110 -15.23 0.98 -1.17
C THR A 110 -14.73 1.87 -2.31
N VAL A 111 -13.92 1.30 -3.22
CA VAL A 111 -13.46 1.97 -4.44
C VAL A 111 -14.45 1.69 -5.57
N LYS A 112 -15.18 2.72 -5.99
CA LYS A 112 -16.16 2.64 -7.10
C LYS A 112 -17.08 1.40 -7.04
N GLY A 113 -17.47 0.97 -5.83
CA GLY A 113 -18.33 -0.18 -5.62
C GLY A 113 -17.69 -1.54 -5.91
N GLY A 114 -16.37 -1.60 -6.07
CA GLY A 114 -15.63 -2.80 -6.45
C GLY A 114 -15.58 -3.07 -7.95
N SER A 115 -15.84 -2.03 -8.77
CA SER A 115 -15.74 -2.15 -10.24
C SER A 115 -14.30 -2.38 -10.68
N PHE A 116 -14.12 -3.17 -11.72
CA PHE A 116 -12.82 -3.40 -12.35
C PHE A 116 -12.54 -2.31 -13.40
N PHE A 117 -11.32 -1.82 -13.37
CA PHE A 117 -10.75 -0.89 -14.34
C PHE A 117 -9.68 -1.63 -15.16
N HIS A 118 -9.18 -1.01 -16.22
CA HIS A 118 -8.14 -1.62 -17.03
C HIS A 118 -6.90 -2.00 -16.20
N GLU A 119 -6.49 -1.12 -15.29
CA GLU A 119 -5.34 -1.35 -14.40
C GLU A 119 -5.60 -2.37 -13.30
N THR A 120 -6.87 -2.67 -12.98
CA THR A 120 -7.22 -3.70 -11.99
C THR A 120 -6.82 -5.11 -12.46
N VAL A 121 -6.82 -5.33 -13.77
CA VAL A 121 -6.61 -6.65 -14.41
C VAL A 121 -5.29 -6.76 -15.18
N LYS A 122 -4.44 -5.75 -15.09
CA LYS A 122 -3.08 -5.76 -15.64
C LYS A 122 -2.10 -6.44 -14.68
#